data_7c1d230c564a67d5dbe2f6b45e08281a
#
_entry.id   7c1d230c564a67d5dbe2f6b45e08281a
#
_cell.length_a   1.000
_cell.length_b   1.000
_cell.length_c   1.000
_cell.angle_alpha   90.00
_cell.angle_beta   90.00
_cell.angle_gamma   90.00
#
_symmetry.space_group_name_H-M   'P 1'
#
loop_
_entity.id
_entity.type
_entity.pdbx_description
1 polymer ?
#
loop_
_entity_poly.entity_id
_entity_poly.type
_entity_poly.pdbx_seq_one_letter_code
_entity_poly.pdbx_strand_id
1 'polypeptide(L)'
;MVFYLAWTMLGRFFELDSNVHQRKIGNSMPKKRRKLDVVCLNRKCKHYGKKGLKNIVRNGKKKNGTQNYKCTTCNVCFVRTKGTPLYYSKLPKKEVKNICSHFVEKNSFRGVSRATKHSLNAIYRVADKAGKHCEKVDEKFLDFIKKRRKTKCL
;
A
#
# COMPACT_ATOMS: atom_id res chain seq x y z
N MET A 1 -38.75 -44.56 24.19
CA MET A 1 -38.96 -43.14 23.76
C MET A 1 -37.64 -42.41 23.45
N VAL A 2 -36.55 -43.12 23.24
CA VAL A 2 -35.19 -42.55 23.03
C VAL A 2 -34.69 -42.68 21.58
N PHE A 3 -35.39 -43.51 20.78
CA PHE A 3 -34.99 -43.76 19.37
C PHE A 3 -35.55 -42.79 18.32
N TYR A 4 -36.48 -41.91 18.72
CA TYR A 4 -37.13 -40.98 17.78
C TYR A 4 -36.35 -39.63 17.64
N LEU A 5 -35.46 -39.33 18.53
CA LEU A 5 -34.69 -38.09 18.51
C LEU A 5 -33.36 -38.21 17.71
N ALA A 6 -32.88 -39.41 17.44
CA ALA A 6 -31.66 -39.64 16.69
C ALA A 6 -31.85 -39.51 15.17
N TRP A 7 -33.06 -39.74 14.66
CA TRP A 7 -33.33 -39.64 13.22
C TRP A 7 -33.58 -38.22 12.71
N THR A 8 -34.07 -37.33 13.58
CA THR A 8 -34.25 -35.92 13.20
C THR A 8 -33.00 -35.12 13.15
N MET A 9 -31.90 -35.57 13.79
CA MET A 9 -30.59 -34.90 13.74
C MET A 9 -29.75 -35.36 12.55
N LEU A 10 -29.96 -36.58 12.03
CA LEU A 10 -29.27 -37.08 10.83
C LEU A 10 -29.86 -36.51 9.53
N GLY A 11 -31.15 -36.18 9.51
CA GLY A 11 -31.81 -35.56 8.35
C GLY A 11 -31.36 -34.12 8.08
N ARG A 12 -30.90 -33.38 9.11
CA ARG A 12 -30.39 -32.00 8.96
C ARG A 12 -28.95 -31.92 8.49
N PHE A 13 -28.19 -32.99 8.56
CA PHE A 13 -26.79 -33.00 8.10
C PHE A 13 -26.67 -33.25 6.59
N PHE A 14 -27.71 -33.83 5.97
CA PHE A 14 -27.69 -34.15 4.53
C PHE A 14 -28.26 -33.05 3.63
N GLU A 15 -28.94 -32.04 4.20
CA GLU A 15 -29.49 -30.91 3.43
C GLU A 15 -28.52 -29.73 3.26
N LEU A 16 -27.32 -29.78 3.84
CA LEU A 16 -26.34 -28.69 3.76
C LEU A 16 -25.36 -28.83 2.59
N ASP A 17 -25.34 -29.97 1.89
CA ASP A 17 -24.37 -30.20 0.81
C ASP A 17 -24.89 -29.94 -0.61
N SER A 18 -26.18 -29.68 -0.79
CA SER A 18 -26.74 -29.36 -2.13
C SER A 18 -26.58 -27.88 -2.54
N ASN A 19 -26.00 -27.03 -1.70
CA ASN A 19 -25.83 -25.60 -2.00
C ASN A 19 -24.41 -25.18 -2.45
N VAL A 20 -23.49 -26.14 -2.64
CA VAL A 20 -22.11 -25.85 -3.03
C VAL A 20 -21.92 -25.72 -4.55
N HIS A 21 -22.92 -26.05 -5.36
CA HIS A 21 -22.73 -26.10 -6.84
C HIS A 21 -23.44 -25.03 -7.66
N GLN A 22 -24.02 -24.01 -7.03
CA GLN A 22 -24.42 -22.80 -7.77
C GLN A 22 -23.38 -21.70 -7.59
N ARG A 23 -22.17 -21.90 -8.09
CA ARG A 23 -21.33 -20.76 -8.48
C ARG A 23 -22.09 -20.03 -9.58
N LYS A 24 -22.80 -18.98 -9.19
CA LYS A 24 -23.37 -18.01 -10.13
C LYS A 24 -22.25 -17.58 -11.07
N ILE A 25 -22.29 -18.07 -12.30
CA ILE A 25 -21.58 -17.46 -13.42
C ILE A 25 -22.28 -16.11 -13.63
N GLY A 26 -22.02 -15.19 -12.71
CA GLY A 26 -22.40 -13.80 -12.88
C GLY A 26 -21.54 -13.28 -14.01
N ASN A 27 -22.12 -13.00 -15.16
CA ASN A 27 -21.58 -12.11 -16.18
C ASN A 27 -21.32 -10.75 -15.54
N SER A 28 -20.26 -10.67 -14.74
CA SER A 28 -19.79 -9.38 -14.27
C SER A 28 -19.14 -8.70 -15.46
N MET A 29 -19.80 -7.68 -15.99
CA MET A 29 -19.21 -6.79 -16.99
C MET A 29 -17.77 -6.47 -16.59
N PRO A 30 -16.80 -6.52 -17.52
CA PRO A 30 -15.40 -6.26 -17.19
C PRO A 30 -15.29 -4.85 -16.60
N LYS A 31 -15.01 -4.77 -15.30
CA LYS A 31 -14.88 -3.50 -14.59
C LYS A 31 -13.83 -2.67 -15.32
N LYS A 32 -14.25 -1.51 -15.84
CA LYS A 32 -13.39 -0.54 -16.55
C LYS A 32 -12.09 -0.37 -15.78
N ARG A 33 -10.95 -0.74 -16.37
CA ARG A 33 -9.64 -0.69 -15.71
C ARG A 33 -9.34 0.75 -15.32
N ARG A 34 -9.19 1.01 -14.02
CA ARG A 34 -8.84 2.35 -13.52
C ARG A 34 -7.52 2.78 -14.13
N LYS A 35 -7.44 4.06 -14.56
CA LYS A 35 -6.19 4.65 -15.05
C LYS A 35 -5.08 4.48 -14.01
N LEU A 36 -3.90 4.08 -14.42
CA LEU A 36 -2.75 3.90 -13.54
C LEU A 36 -2.13 5.28 -13.27
N ASP A 37 -2.27 5.76 -12.03
CA ASP A 37 -1.57 6.96 -11.57
C ASP A 37 -0.23 6.54 -10.92
N VAL A 38 0.67 6.01 -11.73
CA VAL A 38 2.00 5.54 -11.31
C VAL A 38 3.02 6.02 -12.34
N VAL A 39 4.18 6.46 -11.86
CA VAL A 39 5.29 6.95 -12.68
C VAL A 39 6.48 5.99 -12.60
N CYS A 40 7.34 6.02 -13.61
CA CYS A 40 8.59 5.27 -13.57
C CYS A 40 9.52 5.88 -12.50
N LEU A 41 10.04 5.03 -11.61
CA LEU A 41 10.92 5.43 -10.51
C LEU A 41 12.42 5.23 -10.82
N ASN A 42 12.76 4.77 -12.03
CA ASN A 42 14.14 4.61 -12.46
C ASN A 42 14.67 5.93 -13.02
N ARG A 43 15.63 6.55 -12.36
CA ARG A 43 16.26 7.83 -12.77
C ARG A 43 16.92 7.77 -14.14
N LYS A 44 17.42 6.58 -14.56
CA LYS A 44 18.03 6.36 -15.87
C LYS A 44 17.01 6.17 -17.00
N CYS A 45 15.72 6.17 -16.71
CA CYS A 45 14.67 5.97 -17.70
C CYS A 45 14.30 7.31 -18.39
N LYS A 46 14.18 7.30 -19.72
CA LYS A 46 13.70 8.45 -20.52
C LYS A 46 12.35 9.02 -20.04
N HIS A 47 11.52 8.17 -19.43
CA HIS A 47 10.20 8.52 -18.92
C HIS A 47 10.14 8.60 -17.39
N TYR A 48 11.29 8.86 -16.73
CA TYR A 48 11.33 9.05 -15.29
C TYR A 48 10.39 10.17 -14.84
N GLY A 49 9.55 9.89 -13.83
CA GLY A 49 8.65 10.87 -13.22
C GLY A 49 7.47 11.34 -14.09
N LYS A 50 7.39 10.97 -15.36
CA LYS A 50 6.33 11.42 -16.27
C LYS A 50 5.06 10.57 -16.09
N LYS A 51 3.90 11.24 -15.96
CA LYS A 51 2.59 10.60 -15.85
C LYS A 51 1.91 10.48 -17.22
N GLY A 52 1.00 9.52 -17.34
CA GLY A 52 0.07 9.43 -18.49
C GLY A 52 0.61 8.78 -19.75
N LEU A 53 1.88 8.39 -19.80
CA LEU A 53 2.54 7.82 -20.99
C LEU A 53 2.19 6.36 -21.29
N LYS A 54 1.29 5.73 -20.51
CA LYS A 54 0.89 4.31 -20.64
C LYS A 54 2.07 3.30 -20.65
N ASN A 55 3.27 3.75 -20.31
CA ASN A 55 4.49 2.95 -20.28
C ASN A 55 4.63 2.07 -19.03
N ILE A 56 3.63 2.03 -18.16
CA ILE A 56 3.63 1.24 -16.94
C ILE A 56 2.50 0.23 -16.97
N VAL A 57 2.86 -1.03 -16.77
CA VAL A 57 1.93 -2.15 -16.71
C VAL A 57 1.94 -2.80 -15.33
N ARG A 58 0.84 -3.41 -14.94
CA ARG A 58 0.76 -4.21 -13.73
C ARG A 58 1.49 -5.52 -13.97
N ASN A 59 2.41 -5.87 -13.08
CA ASN A 59 3.23 -7.07 -13.15
C ASN A 59 3.02 -7.93 -11.90
N GLY A 60 1.83 -8.53 -11.79
CA GLY A 60 1.46 -9.40 -10.69
C GLY A 60 1.47 -8.75 -9.31
N LYS A 61 1.30 -9.55 -8.29
CA LYS A 61 1.37 -9.16 -6.87
C LYS A 61 2.54 -9.88 -6.20
N LYS A 62 3.18 -9.25 -5.24
CA LYS A 62 4.17 -9.89 -4.37
C LYS A 62 3.48 -10.78 -3.34
N LYS A 63 4.22 -11.65 -2.65
CA LYS A 63 3.72 -12.54 -1.58
C LYS A 63 2.92 -11.78 -0.49
N ASN A 64 3.29 -10.53 -0.21
CA ASN A 64 2.60 -9.67 0.75
C ASN A 64 1.40 -8.89 0.16
N GLY A 65 0.84 -9.32 -0.97
CA GLY A 65 -0.31 -8.70 -1.62
C GLY A 65 -0.04 -7.37 -2.33
N THR A 66 1.17 -6.81 -2.21
CA THR A 66 1.50 -5.51 -2.82
C THR A 66 1.58 -5.62 -4.34
N GLN A 67 0.86 -4.73 -5.05
CA GLN A 67 0.90 -4.69 -6.51
C GLN A 67 2.29 -4.29 -7.01
N ASN A 68 2.85 -5.11 -7.89
CA ASN A 68 4.09 -4.83 -8.60
C ASN A 68 3.79 -4.18 -9.96
N TYR A 69 4.64 -3.29 -10.40
CA TYR A 69 4.55 -2.58 -11.68
C TYR A 69 5.83 -2.78 -12.47
N LYS A 70 5.72 -2.78 -13.78
CA LYS A 70 6.86 -2.85 -14.72
C LYS A 70 6.78 -1.68 -15.69
N CYS A 71 7.90 -1.00 -15.89
CA CYS A 71 8.02 -0.02 -16.96
C CYS A 71 8.38 -0.74 -18.26
N THR A 72 7.62 -0.52 -19.34
CA THR A 72 7.89 -1.14 -20.65
C THR A 72 9.11 -0.57 -21.34
N THR A 73 9.49 0.68 -21.03
CA THR A 73 10.63 1.36 -21.65
C THR A 73 11.98 0.90 -21.08
N CYS A 74 12.09 0.77 -19.75
CA CYS A 74 13.35 0.39 -19.10
C CYS A 74 13.31 -1.01 -18.46
N ASN A 75 12.22 -1.75 -18.61
CA ASN A 75 11.97 -3.09 -18.08
C ASN A 75 12.13 -3.25 -16.55
N VAL A 76 12.32 -2.15 -15.80
CA VAL A 76 12.50 -2.17 -14.35
C VAL A 76 11.16 -2.40 -13.67
N CYS A 77 11.14 -3.36 -12.73
CA CYS A 77 10.00 -3.64 -11.86
C CYS A 77 10.10 -2.84 -10.56
N PHE A 78 8.99 -2.31 -10.09
CA PHE A 78 8.93 -1.53 -8.86
C PHE A 78 7.54 -1.61 -8.20
N VAL A 79 7.48 -1.20 -6.94
CA VAL A 79 6.22 -1.06 -6.20
C VAL A 79 5.95 0.43 -5.95
N ARG A 80 4.68 0.79 -5.83
CA ARG A 80 4.27 2.19 -5.62
C ARG A 80 4.88 2.83 -4.36
N THR A 81 5.14 2.02 -3.35
CA THR A 81 5.70 2.48 -2.06
C THR A 81 7.21 2.73 -2.08
N LYS A 82 7.91 2.37 -3.18
CA LYS A 82 9.37 2.58 -3.30
C LYS A 82 9.68 4.08 -3.17
N GLY A 83 10.61 4.42 -2.28
CA GLY A 83 10.97 5.81 -1.98
C GLY A 83 10.06 6.51 -0.96
N THR A 84 9.09 5.83 -0.37
CA THR A 84 8.25 6.34 0.72
C THR A 84 8.57 5.62 2.04
N PRO A 85 8.19 6.16 3.21
CA PRO A 85 8.38 5.50 4.51
C PRO A 85 7.70 4.12 4.62
N LEU A 86 6.71 3.88 3.76
CA LEU A 86 5.97 2.61 3.70
C LEU A 86 6.74 1.49 3.00
N TYR A 87 7.85 1.79 2.34
CA TYR A 87 8.65 0.78 1.64
C TYR A 87 9.34 -0.14 2.65
N TYR A 88 9.14 -1.45 2.49
CA TYR A 88 9.58 -2.47 3.46
C TYR A 88 9.08 -2.23 4.91
N SER A 89 7.94 -1.56 5.08
CA SER A 89 7.29 -1.51 6.38
C SER A 89 6.60 -2.84 6.66
N LYS A 90 6.81 -3.40 7.87
CA LYS A 90 6.05 -4.55 8.37
C LYS A 90 4.64 -4.15 8.82
N LEU A 91 4.48 -2.88 9.21
CA LEU A 91 3.21 -2.33 9.66
C LEU A 91 2.34 -1.93 8.47
N PRO A 92 1.01 -2.09 8.58
CA PRO A 92 0.07 -1.62 7.57
C PRO A 92 0.09 -0.08 7.48
N LYS A 93 -0.28 0.44 6.32
CA LYS A 93 -0.27 1.88 6.05
C LYS A 93 -1.04 2.71 7.09
N LYS A 94 -2.16 2.17 7.59
CA LYS A 94 -3.00 2.83 8.60
C LYS A 94 -2.22 3.05 9.90
N GLU A 95 -1.53 2.03 10.38
CA GLU A 95 -0.73 2.09 11.61
C GLU A 95 0.46 3.05 11.48
N VAL A 96 1.18 3.01 10.35
CA VAL A 96 2.27 3.95 10.10
C VAL A 96 1.77 5.40 10.13
N LYS A 97 0.61 5.68 9.53
CA LYS A 97 0.01 7.02 9.58
C LYS A 97 -0.36 7.42 11.01
N ASN A 98 -0.97 6.52 11.77
CA ASN A 98 -1.34 6.76 13.17
C ASN A 98 -0.11 7.08 14.03
N ILE A 99 0.98 6.32 13.88
CA ILE A 99 2.25 6.60 14.56
C ILE A 99 2.78 7.99 14.18
N CYS A 100 2.76 8.34 12.89
CA CYS A 100 3.22 9.65 12.44
C CYS A 100 2.36 10.80 12.98
N SER A 101 1.04 10.64 13.12
CA SER A 101 0.18 11.68 13.70
C SER A 101 0.53 11.96 15.16
N HIS A 102 0.83 10.93 15.94
CA HIS A 102 1.31 11.13 17.32
C HIS A 102 2.62 11.90 17.42
N PHE A 103 3.52 11.76 16.45
CA PHE A 103 4.76 12.58 16.42
C PHE A 103 4.49 14.04 16.09
N VAL A 104 3.52 14.33 15.22
CA VAL A 104 3.09 15.70 14.94
C VAL A 104 2.56 16.39 16.19
N GLU A 105 1.86 15.63 17.05
CA GLU A 105 1.36 16.09 18.36
C GLU A 105 2.45 16.13 19.45
N LYS A 106 3.74 15.98 19.08
CA LYS A 106 4.89 16.01 19.99
C LYS A 106 4.88 14.94 21.09
N ASN A 107 4.19 13.84 20.89
CA ASN A 107 4.18 12.73 21.84
C ASN A 107 5.56 12.04 21.89
N SER A 108 6.01 11.67 23.09
CA SER A 108 7.26 10.94 23.27
C SER A 108 7.19 9.53 22.66
N PHE A 109 8.32 8.96 22.24
CA PHE A 109 8.39 7.60 21.69
C PHE A 109 7.75 6.55 22.61
N ARG A 110 7.96 6.66 23.92
CA ARG A 110 7.34 5.77 24.90
C ARG A 110 5.83 5.99 25.00
N GLY A 111 5.37 7.24 24.89
CA GLY A 111 3.94 7.58 24.84
C GLY A 111 3.28 6.98 23.61
N VAL A 112 3.88 7.15 22.43
CA VAL A 112 3.38 6.55 21.17
C VAL A 112 3.34 5.02 21.27
N SER A 113 4.37 4.38 21.84
CA SER A 113 4.41 2.93 22.03
C SER A 113 3.23 2.42 22.88
N ARG A 114 2.91 3.12 23.97
CA ARG A 114 1.77 2.78 24.85
C ARG A 114 0.43 3.01 24.15
N ALA A 115 0.29 4.13 23.45
CA ALA A 115 -0.95 4.50 22.76
C ALA A 115 -1.27 3.55 21.60
N THR A 116 -0.26 3.20 20.80
CA THR A 116 -0.43 2.37 19.60
C THR A 116 -0.24 0.86 19.85
N LYS A 117 0.17 0.46 21.06
CA LYS A 117 0.48 -0.93 21.45
C LYS A 117 1.55 -1.60 20.56
N HIS A 118 2.41 -0.81 19.95
CA HIS A 118 3.54 -1.31 19.17
C HIS A 118 4.83 -1.27 19.99
N SER A 119 5.76 -2.17 19.69
CA SER A 119 7.07 -2.19 20.35
C SER A 119 7.83 -0.89 20.06
N LEU A 120 8.62 -0.43 21.03
CA LEU A 120 9.42 0.79 20.92
C LEU A 120 10.35 0.75 19.69
N ASN A 121 10.95 -0.43 19.41
CA ASN A 121 11.78 -0.65 18.23
C ASN A 121 11.01 -0.45 16.90
N ALA A 122 9.74 -0.84 16.84
CA ALA A 122 8.91 -0.60 15.67
C ALA A 122 8.66 0.90 15.48
N ILE A 123 8.40 1.62 16.56
CA ILE A 123 8.19 3.07 16.56
C ILE A 123 9.46 3.81 16.08
N TYR A 124 10.63 3.45 16.60
CA TYR A 124 11.91 4.02 16.14
C TYR A 124 12.16 3.80 14.64
N ARG A 125 11.89 2.59 14.14
CA ARG A 125 12.03 2.28 12.70
C ARG A 125 11.10 3.11 11.82
N VAL A 126 9.89 3.38 12.29
CA VAL A 126 8.93 4.23 11.55
C VAL A 126 9.41 5.68 11.57
N ALA A 127 9.85 6.19 12.75
CA ALA A 127 10.36 7.54 12.89
C ALA A 127 11.60 7.78 12.01
N ASP A 128 12.59 6.89 12.02
CA ASP A 128 13.79 6.98 11.18
C ASP A 128 13.45 7.03 9.69
N LYS A 129 12.55 6.14 9.21
CA LYS A 129 12.11 6.15 7.82
C LYS A 129 11.33 7.42 7.44
N ALA A 130 10.50 7.92 8.35
CA ALA A 130 9.75 9.15 8.15
C ALA A 130 10.69 10.36 8.09
N GLY A 131 11.64 10.48 9.03
CA GLY A 131 12.65 11.53 9.07
C GLY A 131 13.47 11.58 7.77
N LYS A 132 14.06 10.47 7.37
CA LYS A 132 14.81 10.37 6.11
C LYS A 132 13.97 10.70 4.86
N HIS A 133 12.66 10.51 4.92
CA HIS A 133 11.77 10.91 3.84
C HIS A 133 11.51 12.40 3.84
N CYS A 134 11.30 13.01 5.02
CA CYS A 134 11.12 14.45 5.19
C CYS A 134 12.34 15.22 4.69
N GLU A 135 13.56 14.84 5.10
CA GLU A 135 14.81 15.44 4.60
C GLU A 135 14.84 15.49 3.06
N LYS A 136 14.53 14.38 2.39
CA LYS A 136 14.49 14.33 0.91
C LYS A 136 13.40 15.19 0.29
N VAL A 137 12.32 15.41 0.98
CA VAL A 137 11.23 16.31 0.54
C VAL A 137 11.66 17.75 0.69
N ASP A 138 12.28 18.10 1.82
CA ASP A 138 12.78 19.45 2.13
C ASP A 138 13.87 19.89 1.15
N GLU A 139 14.84 19.03 0.87
CA GLU A 139 15.87 19.30 -0.16
C GLU A 139 15.23 19.66 -1.52
N LYS A 140 14.27 18.87 -1.97
CA LYS A 140 13.58 19.13 -3.24
C LYS A 140 12.77 20.42 -3.22
N PHE A 141 12.14 20.72 -2.09
CA PHE A 141 11.36 21.94 -1.92
C PHE A 141 12.26 23.18 -1.94
N LEU A 142 13.40 23.13 -1.24
CA LEU A 142 14.41 24.19 -1.27
C LEU A 142 14.96 24.43 -2.69
N ASP A 143 15.26 23.35 -3.43
CA ASP A 143 15.70 23.46 -4.83
C ASP A 143 14.62 24.09 -5.73
N PHE A 144 13.37 23.76 -5.49
CA PHE A 144 12.25 24.36 -6.23
C PHE A 144 12.12 25.86 -5.95
N ILE A 145 12.24 26.29 -4.68
CA ILE A 145 12.21 27.69 -4.30
C ILE A 145 13.40 28.47 -4.92
N LYS A 146 14.62 27.90 -4.86
CA LYS A 146 15.82 28.50 -5.46
C LYS A 146 15.64 28.72 -6.96
N LYS A 147 15.09 27.75 -7.68
CA LYS A 147 14.78 27.88 -9.11
C LYS A 147 13.78 28.99 -9.40
N ARG A 148 12.68 29.07 -8.63
CA ARG A 148 11.67 30.12 -8.80
C ARG A 148 12.22 31.53 -8.55
N ARG A 149 13.13 31.71 -7.59
CA ARG A 149 13.77 33.01 -7.35
C ARG A 149 14.61 33.44 -8.55
N LYS A 150 15.40 32.53 -9.15
CA LYS A 150 16.20 32.83 -10.34
C LYS A 150 15.35 33.25 -11.56
N THR A 151 14.17 32.70 -11.74
CA THR A 151 13.29 33.04 -12.86
C THR A 151 12.53 34.36 -12.68
N LYS A 152 12.48 34.94 -11.46
CA LYS A 152 11.84 36.25 -11.20
C LYS A 152 12.82 37.43 -11.30
N CYS A 153 14.12 37.17 -11.41
CA CYS A 153 15.16 38.21 -11.52
C CYS A 153 15.65 38.41 -12.95
N LEU A 154 14.95 37.88 -13.94
CA LEU A 154 15.10 38.13 -15.38
C LEU A 154 13.87 38.83 -15.93
#